data_6a65ffd428b1d7c0f76c5650c1525984
#
_entry.id   6a65ffd428b1d7c0f76c5650c1525984
#
_cell.length_a   1.000
_cell.length_b   1.000
_cell.length_c   1.000
_cell.angle_alpha   90.00
_cell.angle_beta   90.00
_cell.angle_gamma   90.00
#
_symmetry.space_group_name_H-M   'P 1'
#
loop_
_entity.id
_entity.type
_entity.pdbx_description
1 polymer ?
#
loop_
_entity_poly.entity_id
_entity_poly.type
_entity_poly.pdbx_seq_one_letter_code
_entity_poly.pdbx_strand_id
1 'polypeptide(L)'
;PPSARELGRKSLAVNLSDVASMGARPIATLLSLSLPDDATGAWAEEFMQGYRELSQEFGVTLAGGDTTRSAAGITINVTAIGRAADTHIKRRSGARPGDVIFTAGALGASGAGLRDILGPLRPPRRCHTPQSPAAGRRRPLARPAA
;
A
#
# COMPACT_ATOMS: atom_id res chain seq x y z
N PRO A 1 3.57 14.64 -14.57
CA PRO A 1 3.11 14.36 -13.22
C PRO A 1 1.59 14.29 -13.17
N PRO A 2 0.98 13.48 -12.29
CA PRO A 2 -0.46 13.43 -12.15
C PRO A 2 -1.01 14.80 -11.71
N SER A 3 -2.24 15.11 -12.10
CA SER A 3 -2.95 16.29 -11.60
C SER A 3 -3.21 16.18 -10.09
N ALA A 4 -3.48 17.31 -9.43
CA ALA A 4 -3.85 17.33 -8.02
C ALA A 4 -5.10 16.47 -7.75
N ARG A 5 -6.09 16.53 -8.64
CA ARG A 5 -7.31 15.72 -8.57
C ARG A 5 -7.03 14.22 -8.66
N GLU A 6 -6.18 13.78 -9.61
CA GLU A 6 -5.77 12.37 -9.72
C GLU A 6 -5.00 11.91 -8.48
N LEU A 7 -4.15 12.78 -7.93
CA LEU A 7 -3.41 12.49 -6.71
C LEU A 7 -4.34 12.34 -5.51
N GLY A 8 -5.35 13.21 -5.38
CA GLY A 8 -6.38 13.09 -4.35
C GLY A 8 -7.14 11.78 -4.43
N ARG A 9 -7.60 11.41 -5.63
CA ARG A 9 -8.26 10.12 -5.88
C ARG A 9 -7.34 8.94 -5.54
N LYS A 10 -6.09 8.96 -6.00
CA LYS A 10 -5.11 7.90 -5.75
C LYS A 10 -4.80 7.73 -4.26
N SER A 11 -4.65 8.84 -3.54
CA SER A 11 -4.33 8.82 -2.10
C SER A 11 -5.38 8.07 -1.29
N LEU A 12 -6.65 8.19 -1.64
CA LEU A 12 -7.71 7.40 -1.01
C LEU A 12 -7.74 5.97 -1.54
N ALA A 13 -7.64 5.76 -2.85
CA ALA A 13 -7.79 4.47 -3.49
C ALA A 13 -6.84 3.40 -2.95
N VAL A 14 -5.57 3.74 -2.72
CA VAL A 14 -4.57 2.79 -2.19
C VAL A 14 -4.93 2.31 -0.79
N ASN A 15 -5.47 3.22 0.04
CA ASN A 15 -5.89 2.89 1.40
C ASN A 15 -7.18 2.04 1.43
N LEU A 16 -8.14 2.33 0.52
CA LEU A 16 -9.34 1.49 0.37
C LEU A 16 -8.98 0.08 -0.08
N SER A 17 -7.99 -0.04 -0.98
CA SER A 17 -7.46 -1.33 -1.42
C SER A 17 -6.86 -2.14 -0.25
N ASP A 18 -6.12 -1.49 0.65
CA ASP A 18 -5.55 -2.16 1.82
C ASP A 18 -6.65 -2.64 2.79
N VAL A 19 -7.66 -1.82 3.05
CA VAL A 19 -8.82 -2.21 3.87
C VAL A 19 -9.55 -3.39 3.24
N ALA A 20 -9.78 -3.36 1.92
CA ALA A 20 -10.43 -4.45 1.21
C ALA A 20 -9.61 -5.75 1.25
N SER A 21 -8.29 -5.67 1.13
CA SER A 21 -7.39 -6.83 1.19
C SER A 21 -7.45 -7.56 2.55
N MET A 22 -7.81 -6.83 3.60
CA MET A 22 -8.03 -7.39 4.93
C MET A 22 -9.42 -8.01 5.13
N GLY A 23 -10.28 -8.01 4.10
CA GLY A 23 -11.66 -8.50 4.19
C GLY A 23 -12.58 -7.53 4.95
N ALA A 24 -12.20 -6.26 5.06
CA ALA A 24 -12.94 -5.24 5.76
C ALA A 24 -13.67 -4.30 4.79
N ARG A 25 -14.78 -3.70 5.26
CA ARG A 25 -15.47 -2.62 4.56
C ARG A 25 -14.98 -1.29 5.12
N PRO A 26 -14.48 -0.36 4.30
CA PRO A 26 -14.08 0.96 4.75
C PRO A 26 -15.31 1.76 5.22
N ILE A 27 -15.15 2.57 6.28
CA ILE A 27 -16.23 3.39 6.86
C ILE A 27 -15.84 4.85 7.00
N ALA A 28 -14.58 5.14 7.35
CA ALA A 28 -14.12 6.50 7.55
C ALA A 28 -12.63 6.63 7.25
N THR A 29 -12.20 7.86 7.00
CA THR A 29 -10.79 8.23 6.85
C THR A 29 -10.45 9.50 7.61
N LEU A 30 -9.18 9.61 8.00
CA LEU A 30 -8.54 10.85 8.45
C LEU A 30 -7.47 11.22 7.42
N LEU A 31 -7.41 12.49 7.02
CA LEU A 31 -6.47 12.98 6.02
C LEU A 31 -5.56 14.05 6.65
N SER A 32 -4.26 13.78 6.67
CA SER A 32 -3.26 14.77 7.06
C SER A 32 -2.46 15.20 5.85
N LEU A 33 -2.42 16.50 5.60
CA LEU A 33 -1.68 17.13 4.50
C LEU A 33 -0.59 18.03 5.05
N SER A 34 0.60 17.96 4.48
CA SER A 34 1.63 18.96 4.67
C SER A 34 1.99 19.54 3.31
N LEU A 35 1.70 20.81 3.09
CA LEU A 35 1.72 21.45 1.77
C LEU A 35 2.72 22.59 1.73
N PRO A 36 3.59 22.68 0.70
CA PRO A 36 4.37 23.89 0.45
C PRO A 36 3.47 25.01 -0.09
N ASP A 37 3.96 26.23 -0.10
CA ASP A 37 3.17 27.41 -0.44
C ASP A 37 2.59 27.38 -1.87
N ASP A 38 3.26 26.72 -2.80
CA ASP A 38 2.85 26.54 -4.20
C ASP A 38 1.79 25.43 -4.40
N ALA A 39 1.54 24.62 -3.38
CA ALA A 39 0.52 23.57 -3.40
C ALA A 39 -0.71 23.92 -2.52
N THR A 40 -0.96 25.20 -2.31
CA THR A 40 -2.16 25.72 -1.60
C THR A 40 -3.21 26.22 -2.60
N GLY A 41 -4.34 26.72 -2.12
CA GLY A 41 -5.39 27.29 -2.96
C GLY A 41 -5.93 26.27 -3.98
N ALA A 42 -5.87 26.62 -5.27
CA ALA A 42 -6.45 25.82 -6.35
C ALA A 42 -5.94 24.36 -6.37
N TRP A 43 -4.66 24.13 -6.08
CA TRP A 43 -4.11 22.78 -6.01
C TRP A 43 -4.80 21.95 -4.91
N ALA A 44 -4.96 22.54 -3.73
CA ALA A 44 -5.60 21.86 -2.61
C ALA A 44 -7.09 21.60 -2.88
N GLU A 45 -7.76 22.52 -3.54
CA GLU A 45 -9.17 22.36 -3.94
C GLU A 45 -9.35 21.21 -4.93
N GLU A 46 -8.53 21.13 -5.98
CA GLU A 46 -8.54 20.02 -6.94
C GLU A 46 -8.21 18.68 -6.28
N PHE A 47 -7.21 18.65 -5.39
CA PHE A 47 -6.87 17.46 -4.63
C PHE A 47 -8.08 16.98 -3.81
N MET A 48 -8.71 17.88 -3.08
CA MET A 48 -9.88 17.56 -2.27
C MET A 48 -11.10 17.18 -3.11
N GLN A 49 -11.20 17.69 -4.34
CA GLN A 49 -12.25 17.28 -5.27
C GLN A 49 -12.07 15.80 -5.63
N GLY A 50 -10.87 15.39 -6.09
CA GLY A 50 -10.60 13.98 -6.43
C GLY A 50 -10.77 13.04 -5.24
N TYR A 51 -10.37 13.47 -4.04
CA TYR A 51 -10.55 12.71 -2.81
C TYR A 51 -12.04 12.52 -2.48
N ARG A 52 -12.85 13.58 -2.54
CA ARG A 52 -14.29 13.53 -2.27
C ARG A 52 -15.07 12.69 -3.26
N GLU A 53 -14.75 12.77 -4.54
CA GLU A 53 -15.38 11.95 -5.58
C GLU A 53 -15.25 10.46 -5.28
N LEU A 54 -14.05 10.02 -4.92
CA LEU A 54 -13.84 8.62 -4.55
C LEU A 54 -14.49 8.26 -3.21
N SER A 55 -14.46 9.17 -2.24
CA SER A 55 -15.15 8.99 -0.97
C SER A 55 -16.65 8.73 -1.16
N GLN A 56 -17.29 9.50 -2.04
CA GLN A 56 -18.70 9.35 -2.38
C GLN A 56 -18.98 8.03 -3.11
N GLU A 57 -18.12 7.67 -4.08
CA GLU A 57 -18.22 6.42 -4.85
C GLU A 57 -18.23 5.19 -3.93
N PHE A 58 -17.41 5.18 -2.89
CA PHE A 58 -17.28 4.07 -1.94
C PHE A 58 -18.07 4.24 -0.64
N GLY A 59 -18.78 5.34 -0.47
CA GLY A 59 -19.56 5.62 0.75
C GLY A 59 -18.68 5.74 2.00
N VAL A 60 -17.48 6.32 1.87
CA VAL A 60 -16.51 6.47 2.95
C VAL A 60 -16.49 7.93 3.43
N THR A 61 -16.63 8.15 4.73
CA THR A 61 -16.65 9.49 5.31
C THR A 61 -15.24 10.00 5.58
N LEU A 62 -14.90 11.21 5.10
CA LEU A 62 -13.75 11.95 5.62
C LEU A 62 -14.13 12.53 6.98
N ALA A 63 -13.70 11.89 8.06
CA ALA A 63 -14.10 12.21 9.43
C ALA A 63 -13.27 13.33 10.06
N GLY A 64 -12.11 13.65 9.49
CA GLY A 64 -11.23 14.71 9.98
C GLY A 64 -9.82 14.60 9.43
N GLY A 65 -8.91 15.33 10.05
CA GLY A 65 -7.51 15.37 9.65
C GLY A 65 -6.88 16.70 10.04
N ASP A 66 -5.75 17.00 9.42
CA ASP A 66 -5.01 18.23 9.65
C ASP A 66 -4.33 18.69 8.37
N THR A 67 -4.11 20.02 8.26
CA THR A 67 -3.35 20.61 7.17
C THR A 67 -2.29 21.54 7.72
N THR A 68 -1.04 21.23 7.45
CA THR A 68 0.11 21.97 7.93
C THR A 68 0.95 22.49 6.77
N ARG A 69 1.81 23.47 7.06
CA ARG A 69 2.80 23.95 6.11
C ARG A 69 3.99 23.00 6.02
N SER A 70 4.48 22.77 4.80
CA SER A 70 5.71 22.04 4.52
C SER A 70 6.81 22.99 4.07
N ALA A 71 8.03 22.77 4.56
CA ALA A 71 9.22 23.49 4.08
C ALA A 71 9.85 22.84 2.83
N ALA A 72 9.39 21.67 2.42
CA ALA A 72 10.05 20.91 1.33
C ALA A 72 9.04 20.35 0.35
N GLY A 73 8.35 19.47 0.32
CA GLY A 73 7.43 18.89 -0.65
C GLY A 73 6.06 18.57 -0.06
N ILE A 74 5.21 17.99 -0.86
CA ILE A 74 3.88 17.57 -0.45
C ILE A 74 4.01 16.26 0.34
N THR A 75 3.42 16.22 1.53
CA THR A 75 3.24 14.97 2.30
C THR A 75 1.75 14.71 2.48
N ILE A 76 1.33 13.50 2.14
CA ILE A 76 -0.06 13.06 2.24
C ILE A 76 -0.08 11.80 3.11
N ASN A 77 -0.82 11.85 4.20
CA ASN A 77 -1.06 10.70 5.06
C ASN A 77 -2.56 10.45 5.19
N VAL A 78 -2.99 9.24 4.92
CA VAL A 78 -4.39 8.81 5.06
C VAL A 78 -4.45 7.67 6.06
N THR A 79 -5.25 7.83 7.10
CA THR A 79 -5.63 6.74 7.99
C THR A 79 -7.01 6.25 7.60
N ALA A 80 -7.12 5.01 7.15
CA ALA A 80 -8.40 4.40 6.79
C ALA A 80 -8.90 3.49 7.91
N ILE A 81 -10.18 3.63 8.27
CA ILE A 81 -10.86 2.85 9.28
C ILE A 81 -11.85 1.94 8.56
N GLY A 82 -11.77 0.65 8.81
CA GLY A 82 -12.67 -0.34 8.25
C GLY A 82 -13.37 -1.16 9.34
N ARG A 83 -14.42 -1.87 8.95
CA ARG A 83 -15.14 -2.81 9.79
C ARG A 83 -15.16 -4.17 9.13
N ALA A 84 -14.88 -5.22 9.89
CA ALA A 84 -15.03 -6.62 9.48
C ALA A 84 -15.59 -7.44 10.64
N ALA A 85 -16.22 -8.59 10.36
CA ALA A 85 -16.43 -9.60 11.38
C ALA A 85 -15.09 -10.28 11.70
N ASP A 86 -14.86 -10.66 12.93
CA ASP A 86 -13.60 -11.25 13.38
C ASP A 86 -13.16 -12.46 12.56
N THR A 87 -14.13 -13.27 12.11
CA THR A 87 -13.90 -14.45 11.27
C THR A 87 -13.48 -14.11 9.83
N HIS A 88 -13.70 -12.87 9.39
CA HIS A 88 -13.40 -12.43 8.02
C HIS A 88 -12.07 -11.67 7.89
N ILE A 89 -11.47 -11.30 9.01
CA ILE A 89 -10.21 -10.54 9.01
C ILE A 89 -9.08 -11.39 8.41
N LYS A 90 -8.52 -10.92 7.29
CA LYS A 90 -7.37 -11.52 6.64
C LYS A 90 -6.09 -10.92 7.18
N ARG A 91 -5.24 -11.76 7.77
CA ARG A 91 -3.92 -11.35 8.29
C ARG A 91 -2.84 -11.98 7.42
N ARG A 92 -1.70 -11.31 7.27
CA ARG A 92 -0.54 -11.83 6.53
C ARG A 92 -0.06 -13.18 7.11
N SER A 93 -0.11 -13.31 8.43
CA SER A 93 0.26 -14.54 9.15
C SER A 93 -0.79 -15.65 9.09
N GLY A 94 -1.95 -15.42 8.47
CA GLY A 94 -3.05 -16.36 8.43
C GLY A 94 -3.01 -17.33 7.24
N ALA A 95 -2.18 -17.06 6.23
CA ALA A 95 -2.10 -17.88 5.02
C ALA A 95 -1.55 -19.29 5.31
N ARG A 96 -2.14 -20.30 4.68
CA ARG A 96 -1.80 -21.72 4.84
C ARG A 96 -1.60 -22.38 3.48
N PRO A 97 -0.79 -23.45 3.40
CA PRO A 97 -0.74 -24.28 2.21
C PRO A 97 -2.14 -24.78 1.82
N GLY A 98 -2.52 -24.59 0.55
CA GLY A 98 -3.85 -24.92 0.04
C GLY A 98 -4.80 -23.71 -0.07
N ASP A 99 -4.45 -22.56 0.48
CA ASP A 99 -5.22 -21.33 0.28
C ASP A 99 -5.13 -20.85 -1.18
N VAL A 100 -6.24 -20.32 -1.67
CA VAL A 100 -6.31 -19.76 -3.03
C VAL A 100 -5.77 -18.33 -3.03
N ILE A 101 -4.86 -18.07 -3.95
CA ILE A 101 -4.33 -16.72 -4.21
C ILE A 101 -5.10 -16.12 -5.39
N PHE A 102 -5.68 -14.94 -5.21
CA PHE A 102 -6.35 -14.23 -6.29
C PHE A 102 -5.97 -12.74 -6.30
N THR A 103 -6.13 -12.10 -7.43
CA THR A 103 -5.91 -10.67 -7.63
C THR A 103 -7.07 -10.06 -8.38
N ALA A 104 -7.32 -8.78 -8.16
CA ALA A 104 -8.26 -8.01 -8.96
C ALA A 104 -7.51 -7.35 -10.12
N GLY A 105 -7.89 -7.65 -11.36
CA GLY A 105 -7.29 -7.09 -12.57
C GLY A 105 -5.92 -7.67 -12.92
N ALA A 106 -5.27 -7.03 -13.90
CA ALA A 106 -3.94 -7.43 -14.38
C ALA A 106 -2.84 -6.90 -13.48
N LEU A 107 -1.88 -7.78 -13.14
CA LEU A 107 -0.70 -7.39 -12.37
C LEU A 107 0.33 -6.67 -13.26
N GLY A 108 1.07 -5.74 -12.66
CA GLY A 108 2.22 -5.08 -13.27
C GLY A 108 1.95 -3.70 -13.85
N ALA A 109 0.70 -3.29 -14.07
CA ALA A 109 0.37 -1.98 -14.63
C ALA A 109 0.92 -0.81 -13.78
N SER A 110 0.83 -0.91 -12.45
CA SER A 110 1.38 0.10 -11.54
C SER A 110 2.91 0.22 -11.64
N GLY A 111 3.60 -0.92 -11.74
CA GLY A 111 5.06 -0.95 -11.94
C GLY A 111 5.49 -0.43 -13.31
N ALA A 112 4.71 -0.72 -14.36
CA ALA A 112 4.94 -0.18 -15.70
C ALA A 112 4.79 1.34 -15.70
N GLY A 113 3.67 1.87 -15.17
CA GLY A 113 3.44 3.32 -15.09
C GLY A 113 4.51 4.05 -14.24
N LEU A 114 4.98 3.44 -13.16
CA LEU A 114 6.08 4.00 -12.38
C LEU A 114 7.37 4.08 -13.21
N ARG A 115 7.67 3.05 -14.01
CA ARG A 115 8.83 3.03 -14.91
C ARG A 115 8.74 4.12 -15.97
N ASP A 116 7.56 4.33 -16.51
CA ASP A 116 7.33 5.38 -17.52
C ASP A 116 7.55 6.78 -16.91
N ILE A 117 7.17 6.98 -15.66
CA ILE A 117 7.36 8.27 -14.94
C ILE A 117 8.83 8.51 -14.56
N LEU A 118 9.51 7.49 -14.06
CA LEU A 118 10.87 7.62 -13.52
C LEU A 118 11.98 7.37 -14.56
N GLY A 119 11.62 6.95 -15.78
CA GLY A 119 12.56 6.48 -16.78
C GLY A 119 13.16 5.11 -16.42
N PRO A 120 14.19 4.62 -17.16
CA PRO A 120 14.77 3.32 -16.91
C PRO A 120 15.32 3.24 -15.49
N LEU A 121 14.61 2.52 -14.64
CA LEU A 121 15.05 2.23 -13.28
C LEU A 121 16.39 1.48 -13.35
N ARG A 122 17.36 1.93 -12.56
CA ARG A 122 18.58 1.16 -12.33
C ARG A 122 18.16 -0.26 -11.94
N PRO A 123 18.72 -1.32 -12.57
CA PRO A 123 18.35 -2.68 -12.21
C PRO A 123 18.50 -2.85 -10.69
N PRO A 124 17.55 -3.52 -10.02
CA PRO A 124 17.66 -3.77 -8.60
C PRO A 124 19.00 -4.45 -8.34
N ARG A 125 19.77 -3.92 -7.36
CA ARG A 125 20.95 -4.63 -6.88
C ARG A 125 20.48 -6.05 -6.55
N ARG A 126 21.10 -7.05 -7.15
CA ARG A 126 20.78 -8.45 -6.86
C ARG A 126 20.79 -8.59 -5.35
N CYS A 127 19.64 -8.91 -4.78
CA CYS A 127 19.57 -9.32 -3.40
C CYS A 127 20.46 -10.55 -3.29
N HIS A 128 21.59 -10.44 -2.61
CA HIS A 128 22.37 -11.61 -2.24
C HIS A 128 21.46 -12.41 -1.30
N THR A 129 20.82 -13.42 -1.83
CA THR A 129 20.28 -14.49 -0.99
C THR A 129 21.46 -15.04 -0.20
N PRO A 130 21.45 -14.98 1.15
CA PRO A 130 22.47 -15.67 1.92
C PRO A 130 22.43 -17.13 1.47
N GLN A 131 23.55 -17.63 0.93
CA GLN A 131 23.67 -19.05 0.64
C GLN A 131 23.42 -19.77 1.97
N SER A 132 22.38 -20.58 2.02
CA SER A 132 22.14 -21.49 3.15
C SER A 132 23.44 -22.25 3.38
N PRO A 133 24.00 -22.30 4.62
CA PRO A 133 25.20 -23.04 4.88
C PRO A 133 24.95 -24.49 4.42
N ALA A 134 25.83 -24.98 3.56
CA ALA A 134 25.76 -26.33 3.03
C ALA A 134 25.49 -27.30 4.16
N ALA A 135 24.43 -28.10 4.03
CA ALA A 135 24.04 -29.11 4.99
C ALA A 135 25.29 -29.98 5.31
N GLY A 136 25.81 -29.81 6.52
CA GLY A 136 26.97 -30.52 7.01
C GLY A 136 26.75 -32.00 6.80
N ARG A 137 27.74 -32.67 6.18
CA ARG A 137 27.79 -34.11 5.98
C ARG A 137 27.46 -34.79 7.33
N ARG A 138 26.33 -35.51 7.38
CA ARG A 138 25.99 -36.36 8.51
C ARG A 138 27.13 -37.40 8.67
N ARG A 139 27.86 -37.36 9.79
CA ARG A 139 28.79 -38.41 10.19
C ARG A 139 28.00 -39.70 10.34
N PRO A 140 28.50 -40.84 9.80
CA PRO A 140 27.87 -42.13 10.06
C PRO A 140 27.92 -42.45 11.55
N LEU A 141 26.79 -42.85 12.11
CA LEU A 141 26.73 -43.38 13.48
C LEU A 141 27.56 -44.67 13.54
N ALA A 142 28.57 -44.73 14.43
CA ALA A 142 29.32 -45.92 14.72
C ALA A 142 28.37 -47.02 15.24
N ARG A 143 28.46 -48.23 14.67
CA ARG A 143 27.75 -49.41 15.15
C ARG A 143 28.31 -49.78 16.54
N PRO A 144 27.47 -50.17 17.51
CA PRO A 144 27.98 -50.76 18.76
C PRO A 144 28.60 -52.12 18.47
N ALA A 145 29.73 -52.36 19.09
CA ALA A 145 30.38 -53.66 19.10
C ALA A 145 29.58 -54.67 19.91
N ALA A 146 29.53 -55.90 19.44
CA ALA A 146 28.89 -57.05 20.10
C ALA A 146 29.54 -57.45 21.43
#